data_9d951535a18e175d2b83ebae8bd6008c
#
_entry.id   9d951535a18e175d2b83ebae8bd6008c
#
_cell.length_a   1.000
_cell.length_b   1.000
_cell.length_c   1.000
_cell.angle_alpha   90.00
_cell.angle_beta   90.00
_cell.angle_gamma   90.00
#
_symmetry.space_group_name_H-M   'P 1'
#
loop_
_entity.id
_entity.type
_entity.pdbx_description
1 polymer ?
#
loop_
_entity_poly.entity_id
_entity_poly.type
_entity_poly.pdbx_seq_one_letter_code
_entity_poly.pdbx_strand_id
1 'polypeptide(L)'
;MPRGCILSAWFLLGALVSVSADSLASPASASGETRRTLQIYFIDVEGGQSTLIVTPERHSLLIDTGWAGDGSGFRPGDPHEARDANRIVAAARDAGITQIDYLLITHFHVDHDGAVTELSQLMPIRTFIDHSAPSAEADRVSPGTKEAYEAYLKVRSGGAHLQPEPGERLPLKDVEAIVVSSAGATLKGPLANAGAMNAACPDHATAPRDPHENPRSTGVVVRYGEFRFLDVGDLTGQPLFNLVCPKNLIGPVDVYLVAHHGGPDVSVPETFAAFKPRVAIMNNGLSKGGARVTYEALHHIPRLEDTWQLHASTDAADANFPSHDIANLDESTAYWIKLVASADGSFRVLNQRTGEWKTYAPHSW
;
A
#
# COMPACT_ATOMS: atom_id res chain seq x y z
N MET A 1 -85.81 56.76 -26.14
CA MET A 1 -86.20 56.87 -24.74
C MET A 1 -84.95 56.62 -23.90
N PRO A 2 -84.53 57.55 -23.11
CA PRO A 2 -83.24 57.54 -22.43
C PRO A 2 -83.33 57.06 -21.00
N ARG A 3 -82.26 56.49 -20.46
CA ARG A 3 -81.95 56.43 -19.02
C ARG A 3 -80.46 56.43 -18.89
N GLY A 4 -79.99 57.36 -18.44
CA GLY A 4 -79.14 57.96 -17.42
C GLY A 4 -78.50 56.99 -16.45
N CYS A 5 -77.20 57.01 -16.38
CA CYS A 5 -76.48 56.38 -15.35
C CYS A 5 -75.42 57.35 -14.80
N ILE A 6 -75.42 57.46 -13.49
CA ILE A 6 -74.72 58.40 -12.64
C ILE A 6 -73.27 57.84 -12.46
N LEU A 7 -72.25 58.72 -12.64
CA LEU A 7 -70.87 58.45 -12.27
C LEU A 7 -70.70 58.70 -10.77
N SER A 8 -70.24 57.65 -10.07
CA SER A 8 -69.70 57.82 -8.73
C SER A 8 -68.20 57.62 -8.75
N ALA A 9 -67.44 58.65 -8.42
CA ALA A 9 -66.02 58.65 -8.31
C ALA A 9 -65.59 58.11 -6.88
N TRP A 10 -64.81 57.12 -6.89
CA TRP A 10 -64.14 56.64 -5.66
C TRP A 10 -62.64 56.97 -5.72
N PHE A 11 -62.20 57.80 -4.77
CA PHE A 11 -60.78 58.06 -4.50
C PHE A 11 -60.16 56.83 -3.79
N LEU A 12 -59.17 56.18 -4.40
CA LEU A 12 -58.35 55.16 -3.76
C LEU A 12 -57.02 55.79 -3.36
N LEU A 13 -56.85 55.92 -2.07
CA LEU A 13 -55.55 56.25 -1.46
C LEU A 13 -54.57 55.07 -1.71
N GLY A 14 -53.53 55.30 -2.51
CA GLY A 14 -52.47 54.32 -2.71
C GLY A 14 -51.42 54.45 -1.56
N ALA A 15 -51.35 53.42 -0.74
CA ALA A 15 -50.25 53.27 0.20
C ALA A 15 -49.02 52.70 -0.54
N LEU A 16 -47.95 53.52 -0.60
CA LEU A 16 -46.63 53.04 -1.07
C LEU A 16 -46.04 52.12 0.00
N VAL A 17 -46.00 50.84 -0.33
CA VAL A 17 -45.20 49.88 0.44
C VAL A 17 -43.82 49.85 -0.21
N SER A 18 -42.80 50.38 0.50
CA SER A 18 -41.39 50.22 0.15
C SER A 18 -40.95 48.78 0.45
N VAL A 19 -40.77 47.98 -0.58
CA VAL A 19 -40.13 46.65 -0.46
C VAL A 19 -38.63 46.86 -0.42
N SER A 20 -38.04 46.65 0.74
CA SER A 20 -36.58 46.55 0.90
C SER A 20 -36.12 45.28 0.17
N ALA A 21 -35.29 45.44 -0.84
CA ALA A 21 -34.63 44.30 -1.50
C ALA A 21 -33.54 43.78 -0.54
N ASP A 22 -33.87 42.74 0.25
CA ASP A 22 -32.87 41.92 0.92
C ASP A 22 -32.03 41.24 -0.15
N SER A 23 -30.77 41.67 -0.25
CA SER A 23 -29.76 41.04 -1.08
C SER A 23 -29.51 39.62 -0.53
N LEU A 24 -30.13 38.63 -1.16
CA LEU A 24 -29.77 37.24 -0.95
C LEU A 24 -28.35 37.05 -1.47
N ALA A 25 -27.40 37.08 -0.53
CA ALA A 25 -26.03 36.62 -0.77
C ALA A 25 -26.12 35.15 -1.24
N SER A 26 -25.84 34.93 -2.52
CA SER A 26 -25.61 33.58 -3.05
C SER A 26 -24.59 32.89 -2.18
N PRO A 27 -24.83 31.64 -1.74
CA PRO A 27 -23.78 30.88 -1.08
C PRO A 27 -22.63 30.78 -2.07
N ALA A 28 -21.46 31.26 -1.68
CA ALA A 28 -20.23 31.04 -2.40
C ALA A 28 -20.14 29.53 -2.68
N SER A 29 -20.18 29.17 -3.96
CA SER A 29 -19.86 27.83 -4.40
C SER A 29 -18.45 27.56 -3.89
N ALA A 30 -18.35 26.77 -2.83
CA ALA A 30 -17.11 26.14 -2.48
C ALA A 30 -16.69 25.35 -3.72
N SER A 31 -15.76 25.90 -4.49
CA SER A 31 -15.04 25.16 -5.51
C SER A 31 -14.40 24.01 -4.76
N GLY A 32 -15.03 22.82 -4.86
CA GLY A 32 -14.47 21.59 -4.34
C GLY A 32 -13.18 21.33 -5.11
N GLU A 33 -12.10 21.88 -4.63
CA GLU A 33 -10.77 21.35 -4.93
C GLU A 33 -10.84 19.88 -4.52
N THR A 34 -11.00 19.00 -5.53
CA THR A 34 -10.91 17.56 -5.28
C THR A 34 -9.57 17.36 -4.58
N ARG A 35 -9.62 17.11 -3.26
CA ARG A 35 -8.42 16.89 -2.46
C ARG A 35 -7.59 15.85 -3.18
N ARG A 36 -6.44 16.25 -3.68
CA ARG A 36 -5.48 15.32 -4.28
C ARG A 36 -5.06 14.36 -3.17
N THR A 37 -5.24 13.08 -3.40
CA THR A 37 -4.99 12.05 -2.39
C THR A 37 -4.06 10.98 -2.93
N LEU A 38 -3.23 10.43 -2.06
CA LEU A 38 -2.49 9.22 -2.29
C LEU A 38 -3.41 8.02 -2.03
N GLN A 39 -3.49 7.07 -2.96
CA GLN A 39 -4.24 5.84 -2.77
C GLN A 39 -3.29 4.65 -2.74
N ILE A 40 -3.51 3.71 -1.83
CA ILE A 40 -2.74 2.47 -1.72
C ILE A 40 -3.74 1.31 -1.62
N TYR A 41 -3.57 0.31 -2.47
CA TYR A 41 -4.34 -0.93 -2.46
C TYR A 41 -3.43 -2.07 -2.04
N PHE A 42 -3.79 -2.76 -1.00
CA PHE A 42 -3.19 -4.02 -0.59
C PHE A 42 -4.06 -5.12 -1.20
N ILE A 43 -3.55 -5.74 -2.26
CA ILE A 43 -4.30 -6.66 -3.12
C ILE A 43 -4.12 -8.06 -2.59
N ASP A 44 -5.22 -8.78 -2.45
CA ASP A 44 -5.17 -10.17 -2.04
C ASP A 44 -4.56 -11.04 -3.16
N VAL A 45 -3.43 -11.66 -2.86
CA VAL A 45 -2.72 -12.62 -3.70
C VAL A 45 -2.36 -13.89 -2.90
N GLU A 46 -3.20 -14.27 -1.94
CA GLU A 46 -3.12 -15.51 -1.16
C GLU A 46 -1.76 -15.73 -0.46
N GLY A 47 -1.28 -14.70 0.22
CA GLY A 47 -0.02 -14.74 0.97
C GLY A 47 1.23 -14.56 0.13
N GLY A 48 1.10 -13.99 -1.05
CA GLY A 48 2.16 -13.30 -1.77
C GLY A 48 2.07 -11.79 -1.52
N GLN A 49 2.74 -10.99 -2.34
CA GLN A 49 2.66 -9.53 -2.26
C GLN A 49 2.16 -8.92 -3.55
N SER A 50 1.24 -7.96 -3.43
CA SER A 50 0.94 -7.00 -4.47
C SER A 50 0.34 -5.74 -3.86
N THR A 51 1.06 -4.62 -3.99
CA THR A 51 0.67 -3.32 -3.45
C THR A 51 0.62 -2.29 -4.58
N LEU A 52 -0.57 -1.74 -4.86
CA LEU A 52 -0.71 -0.69 -5.88
C LEU A 52 -0.80 0.68 -5.21
N ILE A 53 0.12 1.57 -5.55
CA ILE A 53 0.18 2.96 -5.11
C ILE A 53 -0.19 3.87 -6.27
N VAL A 54 -1.20 4.74 -6.09
CA VAL A 54 -1.59 5.74 -7.07
C VAL A 54 -1.40 7.12 -6.47
N THR A 55 -0.48 7.90 -7.04
CA THR A 55 -0.14 9.24 -6.55
C THR A 55 -1.24 10.26 -6.85
N PRO A 56 -1.23 11.44 -6.21
CA PRO A 56 -2.19 12.50 -6.51
C PRO A 56 -2.19 12.96 -7.97
N GLU A 57 -1.05 12.88 -8.68
CA GLU A 57 -0.93 13.15 -10.13
C GLU A 57 -1.17 11.91 -11.00
N ARG A 58 -1.71 10.84 -10.41
CA ARG A 58 -2.12 9.65 -11.15
C ARG A 58 -0.97 8.80 -11.70
N HIS A 59 0.26 8.96 -11.19
CA HIS A 59 1.31 7.98 -11.43
C HIS A 59 1.05 6.72 -10.63
N SER A 60 1.29 5.57 -11.22
CA SER A 60 1.12 4.27 -10.59
C SER A 60 2.47 3.60 -10.32
N LEU A 61 2.63 3.13 -9.08
CA LEU A 61 3.69 2.21 -8.69
C LEU A 61 3.02 0.92 -8.20
N LEU A 62 3.25 -0.17 -8.90
CA LEU A 62 2.90 -1.51 -8.43
C LEU A 62 4.15 -2.14 -7.79
N ILE A 63 4.02 -2.61 -6.56
CA ILE A 63 5.06 -3.35 -5.85
C ILE A 63 4.62 -4.81 -5.82
N ASP A 64 5.36 -5.65 -6.51
CA ASP A 64 5.15 -7.07 -6.70
C ASP A 64 3.82 -7.45 -7.40
N THR A 65 3.74 -8.68 -7.87
CA THR A 65 2.64 -9.17 -8.72
C THR A 65 1.94 -10.42 -8.19
N GLY A 66 2.37 -10.95 -7.05
CA GLY A 66 1.84 -12.22 -6.54
C GLY A 66 2.31 -13.44 -7.34
N TRP A 67 1.53 -14.51 -7.27
CA TRP A 67 1.81 -15.80 -7.86
C TRP A 67 1.45 -15.86 -9.34
N ALA A 68 2.18 -16.66 -10.08
CA ALA A 68 1.76 -17.11 -11.39
C ALA A 68 0.55 -18.05 -11.22
N GLY A 69 -0.62 -17.65 -11.68
CA GLY A 69 -1.84 -18.44 -11.63
C GLY A 69 -2.45 -18.67 -10.26
N ASP A 70 -3.28 -19.70 -10.17
CA ASP A 70 -4.03 -20.01 -8.95
C ASP A 70 -3.79 -21.41 -8.40
N GLY A 71 -2.89 -22.19 -9.02
CA GLY A 71 -2.61 -23.57 -8.61
C GLY A 71 -3.66 -24.62 -9.01
N SER A 72 -4.74 -24.23 -9.68
CA SER A 72 -5.85 -25.13 -10.05
C SER A 72 -5.85 -25.52 -11.53
N GLY A 73 -4.79 -26.15 -12.03
CA GLY A 73 -4.65 -26.54 -13.44
C GLY A 73 -4.20 -25.41 -14.35
N PHE A 74 -3.73 -24.38 -13.79
CA PHE A 74 -3.19 -23.17 -14.38
C PHE A 74 -2.07 -23.43 -15.38
N ARG A 75 -2.09 -22.68 -16.47
CA ARG A 75 -1.01 -22.66 -17.46
C ARG A 75 -0.28 -21.33 -17.35
N PRO A 76 1.00 -21.31 -16.93
CA PRO A 76 1.80 -20.10 -16.91
C PRO A 76 1.75 -19.39 -18.27
N GLY A 77 1.48 -18.08 -18.23
CA GLY A 77 1.37 -17.25 -19.43
C GLY A 77 -0.03 -17.13 -20.02
N ASP A 78 -1.07 -17.79 -19.47
CA ASP A 78 -2.46 -17.58 -19.87
C ASP A 78 -3.12 -16.51 -18.98
N PRO A 79 -3.35 -15.26 -19.49
CA PRO A 79 -3.91 -14.18 -18.70
C PRO A 79 -5.38 -14.41 -18.31
N HIS A 80 -6.09 -15.34 -18.95
CA HIS A 80 -7.50 -15.62 -18.64
C HIS A 80 -7.64 -16.46 -17.37
N GLU A 81 -6.62 -17.26 -17.06
CA GLU A 81 -6.61 -18.13 -15.88
C GLU A 81 -5.68 -17.56 -14.78
N ALA A 82 -5.11 -16.40 -14.98
CA ALA A 82 -4.18 -15.74 -14.06
C ALA A 82 -4.94 -15.01 -12.94
N ARG A 83 -5.10 -15.65 -11.79
CA ARG A 83 -5.82 -15.13 -10.64
C ARG A 83 -5.28 -13.77 -10.20
N ASP A 84 -3.99 -13.69 -9.87
CA ASP A 84 -3.41 -12.50 -9.23
C ASP A 84 -3.27 -11.34 -10.21
N ALA A 85 -2.88 -11.60 -11.46
CA ALA A 85 -2.88 -10.56 -12.50
C ALA A 85 -4.28 -9.95 -12.70
N ASN A 86 -5.34 -10.75 -12.69
CA ASN A 86 -6.71 -10.25 -12.79
C ASN A 86 -7.15 -9.45 -11.56
N ARG A 87 -6.74 -9.86 -10.35
CA ARG A 87 -6.98 -9.10 -9.10
C ARG A 87 -6.28 -7.74 -9.13
N ILE A 88 -5.04 -7.68 -9.63
CA ILE A 88 -4.29 -6.43 -9.84
C ILE A 88 -5.01 -5.52 -10.83
N VAL A 89 -5.45 -6.06 -11.98
CA VAL A 89 -6.21 -5.29 -12.98
C VAL A 89 -7.53 -4.78 -12.41
N ALA A 90 -8.20 -5.54 -11.54
CA ALA A 90 -9.43 -5.09 -10.88
C ALA A 90 -9.17 -3.90 -9.94
N ALA A 91 -8.12 -3.94 -9.13
CA ALA A 91 -7.70 -2.83 -8.27
C ALA A 91 -7.28 -1.59 -9.08
N ALA A 92 -6.53 -1.80 -10.17
CA ALA A 92 -6.15 -0.73 -11.09
C ALA A 92 -7.37 -0.03 -11.74
N ARG A 93 -8.39 -0.81 -12.12
CA ARG A 93 -9.67 -0.28 -12.64
C ARG A 93 -10.43 0.51 -11.58
N ASP A 94 -10.52 0.03 -10.34
CA ASP A 94 -11.12 0.79 -9.22
C ASP A 94 -10.36 2.10 -8.98
N ALA A 95 -9.03 2.06 -9.07
CA ALA A 95 -8.19 3.25 -9.01
C ALA A 95 -8.33 4.15 -10.25
N GLY A 96 -8.96 3.70 -11.35
CA GLY A 96 -9.13 4.43 -12.60
C GLY A 96 -7.83 4.61 -13.38
N ILE A 97 -6.88 3.67 -13.28
CA ILE A 97 -5.64 3.64 -14.09
C ILE A 97 -5.72 2.53 -15.14
N THR A 98 -5.05 2.72 -16.26
CA THR A 98 -5.07 1.83 -17.42
C THR A 98 -3.69 1.30 -17.81
N GLN A 99 -2.66 1.67 -17.06
CA GLN A 99 -1.28 1.24 -17.23
C GLN A 99 -0.55 1.28 -15.90
N ILE A 100 0.51 0.52 -15.77
CA ILE A 100 1.47 0.60 -14.66
C ILE A 100 2.66 1.45 -15.14
N ASP A 101 2.88 2.62 -14.51
CA ASP A 101 4.01 3.47 -14.85
C ASP A 101 5.32 2.87 -14.35
N TYR A 102 5.29 2.30 -13.14
CA TYR A 102 6.43 1.64 -12.49
C TYR A 102 6.00 0.33 -11.86
N LEU A 103 6.66 -0.76 -12.23
CA LEU A 103 6.58 -2.05 -11.55
C LEU A 103 7.88 -2.26 -10.78
N LEU A 104 7.81 -2.35 -9.46
CA LEU A 104 8.91 -2.70 -8.61
C LEU A 104 8.74 -4.17 -8.18
N ILE A 105 9.72 -5.00 -8.52
CA ILE A 105 9.86 -6.34 -7.96
C ILE A 105 10.82 -6.25 -6.80
N THR A 106 10.33 -6.54 -5.60
CA THR A 106 11.12 -6.41 -4.36
C THR A 106 12.25 -7.41 -4.36
N HIS A 107 11.96 -8.67 -4.70
CA HIS A 107 12.91 -9.76 -4.82
C HIS A 107 12.32 -10.89 -5.69
N PHE A 108 13.12 -11.88 -6.01
CA PHE A 108 12.74 -12.93 -6.97
C PHE A 108 12.30 -14.20 -6.27
N HIS A 109 11.13 -14.15 -5.61
CA HIS A 109 10.36 -15.31 -5.23
C HIS A 109 9.05 -15.33 -6.02
N VAL A 110 8.56 -16.53 -6.34
CA VAL A 110 7.41 -16.75 -7.22
C VAL A 110 6.09 -16.14 -6.74
N ASP A 111 5.99 -15.81 -5.47
CA ASP A 111 4.87 -15.12 -4.85
C ASP A 111 4.99 -13.58 -4.88
N HIS A 112 6.05 -13.08 -5.53
CA HIS A 112 6.32 -11.65 -5.77
C HIS A 112 6.40 -11.33 -7.26
N ASP A 113 7.15 -12.11 -8.04
CA ASP A 113 7.35 -11.88 -9.48
C ASP A 113 6.52 -12.82 -10.37
N GLY A 114 5.77 -13.74 -9.77
CA GLY A 114 5.11 -14.84 -10.50
C GLY A 114 4.14 -14.39 -11.59
N ALA A 115 3.24 -13.45 -11.31
CA ALA A 115 2.21 -13.04 -12.26
C ALA A 115 2.66 -11.94 -13.24
N VAL A 116 3.95 -11.60 -13.32
CA VAL A 116 4.41 -10.51 -14.18
C VAL A 116 4.12 -10.76 -15.66
N THR A 117 4.26 -12.01 -16.11
CA THR A 117 4.05 -12.40 -17.51
C THR A 117 2.59 -12.19 -17.92
N GLU A 118 1.66 -12.65 -17.12
CA GLU A 118 0.22 -12.53 -17.36
C GLU A 118 -0.24 -11.08 -17.24
N LEU A 119 0.24 -10.37 -16.21
CA LEU A 119 -0.10 -8.97 -16.01
C LEU A 119 0.32 -8.12 -17.21
N SER A 120 1.50 -8.36 -17.79
CA SER A 120 2.00 -7.62 -18.96
C SER A 120 1.13 -7.79 -20.20
N GLN A 121 0.37 -8.87 -20.29
CA GLN A 121 -0.58 -9.11 -21.39
C GLN A 121 -1.93 -8.43 -21.14
N LEU A 122 -2.29 -8.17 -19.88
CA LEU A 122 -3.54 -7.52 -19.48
C LEU A 122 -3.42 -6.00 -19.37
N MET A 123 -2.23 -5.49 -19.03
CA MET A 123 -2.02 -4.08 -18.77
C MET A 123 -0.59 -3.67 -19.15
N PRO A 124 -0.40 -2.51 -19.87
CA PRO A 124 0.93 -2.02 -20.18
C PRO A 124 1.74 -1.68 -18.93
N ILE A 125 3.02 -2.08 -18.92
CA ILE A 125 4.01 -1.75 -17.91
C ILE A 125 5.12 -0.94 -18.58
N ARG A 126 5.43 0.26 -18.07
CA ARG A 126 6.37 1.18 -18.72
C ARG A 126 7.80 1.03 -18.23
N THR A 127 7.97 0.97 -16.91
CA THR A 127 9.30 0.95 -16.28
C THR A 127 9.33 -0.14 -15.22
N PHE A 128 10.37 -0.95 -15.30
CA PHE A 128 10.63 -2.03 -14.36
C PHE A 128 11.72 -1.59 -13.38
N ILE A 129 11.53 -1.88 -12.11
CA ILE A 129 12.45 -1.56 -11.02
C ILE A 129 12.76 -2.86 -10.28
N ASP A 130 14.03 -3.17 -10.09
CA ASP A 130 14.47 -4.37 -9.36
C ASP A 130 15.88 -4.18 -8.78
N HIS A 131 16.32 -5.15 -7.98
CA HIS A 131 17.64 -5.15 -7.36
C HIS A 131 18.72 -5.89 -8.21
N SER A 132 18.54 -6.07 -9.53
CA SER A 132 19.42 -6.87 -10.38
C SER A 132 19.11 -8.38 -10.35
N ALA A 133 20.05 -9.21 -10.66
CA ALA A 133 19.87 -10.67 -10.68
C ALA A 133 19.70 -11.26 -9.27
N PRO A 134 18.96 -12.36 -9.14
CA PRO A 134 18.92 -13.13 -7.89
C PRO A 134 20.31 -13.63 -7.51
N SER A 135 20.47 -14.04 -6.25
CA SER A 135 21.73 -14.60 -5.77
C SER A 135 22.07 -15.91 -6.49
N ALA A 136 23.34 -16.27 -6.53
CA ALA A 136 23.78 -17.52 -7.13
C ALA A 136 23.21 -18.77 -6.44
N GLU A 137 22.72 -18.63 -5.21
CA GLU A 137 22.15 -19.73 -4.44
C GLU A 137 20.61 -19.77 -4.49
N ALA A 138 19.97 -18.70 -5.03
CA ALA A 138 18.52 -18.49 -4.95
C ALA A 138 17.70 -19.70 -5.42
N ASP A 139 17.99 -20.21 -6.60
CA ASP A 139 17.26 -21.36 -7.16
C ASP A 139 17.46 -22.66 -6.39
N ARG A 140 18.61 -22.82 -5.68
CA ARG A 140 18.90 -23.96 -4.84
C ARG A 140 18.07 -23.97 -3.56
N VAL A 141 17.83 -22.79 -2.98
CA VAL A 141 17.08 -22.66 -1.71
C VAL A 141 15.58 -22.44 -1.96
N SER A 142 15.24 -21.82 -3.10
CA SER A 142 13.87 -21.58 -3.56
C SER A 142 13.72 -22.04 -5.02
N PRO A 143 13.47 -23.34 -5.26
CA PRO A 143 13.33 -23.88 -6.62
C PRO A 143 12.26 -23.13 -7.43
N GLY A 144 12.58 -22.80 -8.71
CA GLY A 144 11.73 -22.02 -9.59
C GLY A 144 12.10 -20.54 -9.67
N THR A 145 12.92 -20.02 -8.76
CA THR A 145 13.39 -18.63 -8.77
C THR A 145 14.05 -18.26 -10.10
N LYS A 146 14.91 -19.13 -10.63
CA LYS A 146 15.59 -18.87 -11.90
C LYS A 146 14.63 -18.81 -13.07
N GLU A 147 13.68 -19.73 -13.14
CA GLU A 147 12.67 -19.78 -14.22
C GLU A 147 11.77 -18.54 -14.20
N ALA A 148 11.28 -18.15 -13.02
CA ALA A 148 10.48 -16.94 -12.83
C ALA A 148 11.28 -15.69 -13.20
N TYR A 149 12.52 -15.58 -12.79
CA TYR A 149 13.40 -14.48 -13.17
C TYR A 149 13.65 -14.41 -14.68
N GLU A 150 13.88 -15.54 -15.35
CA GLU A 150 14.04 -15.57 -16.82
C GLU A 150 12.75 -15.14 -17.55
N ALA A 151 11.59 -15.49 -17.02
CA ALA A 151 10.30 -15.02 -17.53
C ALA A 151 10.13 -13.51 -17.31
N TYR A 152 10.44 -13.02 -16.13
CA TYR A 152 10.47 -11.59 -15.82
C TYR A 152 11.38 -10.80 -16.76
N LEU A 153 12.61 -11.28 -17.03
CA LEU A 153 13.55 -10.62 -17.92
C LEU A 153 12.99 -10.42 -19.34
N LYS A 154 12.21 -11.40 -19.85
CA LYS A 154 11.57 -11.29 -21.17
C LYS A 154 10.57 -10.14 -21.19
N VAL A 155 9.74 -10.03 -20.15
CA VAL A 155 8.75 -8.95 -20.01
C VAL A 155 9.48 -7.60 -19.83
N ARG A 156 10.45 -7.53 -18.92
CA ARG A 156 11.24 -6.33 -18.63
C ARG A 156 11.92 -5.74 -19.88
N SER A 157 12.34 -6.61 -20.83
CA SER A 157 12.98 -6.16 -22.08
C SER A 157 12.08 -5.26 -22.95
N GLY A 158 10.77 -5.24 -22.69
CA GLY A 158 9.79 -4.40 -23.40
C GLY A 158 9.63 -2.99 -22.80
N GLY A 159 10.29 -2.65 -21.69
CA GLY A 159 10.18 -1.35 -21.03
C GLY A 159 11.51 -0.74 -20.60
N ALA A 160 11.45 0.41 -19.96
CA ALA A 160 12.62 0.99 -19.30
C ALA A 160 12.97 0.18 -18.04
N HIS A 161 14.23 0.22 -17.61
CA HIS A 161 14.71 -0.48 -16.43
C HIS A 161 15.48 0.46 -15.49
N LEU A 162 15.17 0.40 -14.21
CA LEU A 162 15.88 1.09 -13.14
C LEU A 162 16.35 0.09 -12.10
N GLN A 163 17.53 0.31 -11.58
CA GLN A 163 18.11 -0.49 -10.49
C GLN A 163 18.61 0.46 -9.42
N PRO A 164 17.71 0.90 -8.50
CA PRO A 164 18.04 1.91 -7.52
C PRO A 164 18.86 1.34 -6.36
N GLU A 165 19.74 2.22 -5.82
CA GLU A 165 20.46 1.96 -4.57
C GLU A 165 19.72 2.57 -3.35
N PRO A 166 19.97 2.07 -2.13
CA PRO A 166 19.43 2.67 -0.92
C PRO A 166 19.80 4.14 -0.75
N GLY A 167 18.81 4.98 -0.52
CA GLY A 167 18.90 6.45 -0.47
C GLY A 167 18.44 7.14 -1.74
N GLU A 168 18.33 6.46 -2.86
CA GLU A 168 17.79 7.02 -4.09
C GLU A 168 16.26 7.16 -4.04
N ARG A 169 15.76 8.10 -4.86
CA ARG A 169 14.33 8.38 -5.00
C ARG A 169 13.80 7.78 -6.28
N LEU A 170 12.68 7.09 -6.18
CA LEU A 170 11.93 6.67 -7.34
C LEU A 170 11.28 7.88 -8.01
N PRO A 171 11.18 7.91 -9.35
CA PRO A 171 10.72 9.08 -10.12
C PRO A 171 9.20 9.25 -10.12
N LEU A 172 8.59 9.12 -8.95
CA LEU A 172 7.16 9.40 -8.74
C LEU A 172 6.92 10.89 -8.57
N LYS A 173 5.76 11.38 -9.02
CA LYS A 173 5.36 12.77 -8.82
C LYS A 173 4.46 12.90 -7.60
N ASP A 174 4.53 14.07 -6.96
CA ASP A 174 3.75 14.49 -5.78
C ASP A 174 3.97 13.66 -4.51
N VAL A 175 4.82 12.65 -4.56
CA VAL A 175 5.23 11.85 -3.42
C VAL A 175 6.75 11.67 -3.42
N GLU A 176 7.32 11.47 -2.26
CA GLU A 176 8.72 11.09 -2.11
C GLU A 176 8.76 9.59 -1.80
N ALA A 177 9.19 8.78 -2.76
CA ALA A 177 9.43 7.35 -2.57
C ALA A 177 10.94 7.12 -2.50
N ILE A 178 11.46 6.77 -1.33
CA ILE A 178 12.89 6.59 -1.07
C ILE A 178 13.17 5.09 -0.90
N VAL A 179 14.14 4.58 -1.63
CA VAL A 179 14.62 3.21 -1.47
C VAL A 179 15.40 3.10 -0.17
N VAL A 180 15.03 2.16 0.70
CA VAL A 180 15.65 1.96 2.01
C VAL A 180 16.55 0.72 2.06
N SER A 181 16.28 -0.26 1.20
CA SER A 181 17.07 -1.47 1.00
C SER A 181 17.04 -1.89 -0.45
N SER A 182 18.10 -2.57 -0.93
CA SER A 182 18.17 -3.15 -2.29
C SER A 182 19.39 -4.07 -2.36
N ALA A 183 19.26 -5.25 -2.96
CA ALA A 183 20.35 -6.20 -3.20
C ALA A 183 21.14 -6.59 -1.93
N GLY A 184 20.52 -6.56 -0.75
CA GLY A 184 21.17 -6.82 0.54
C GLY A 184 21.86 -5.61 1.17
N ALA A 185 21.95 -4.48 0.46
CA ALA A 185 22.41 -3.20 1.01
C ALA A 185 21.25 -2.43 1.67
N THR A 186 21.59 -1.53 2.60
CA THR A 186 20.61 -0.67 3.29
C THR A 186 21.09 0.77 3.32
N LEU A 187 20.27 1.69 3.80
CA LEU A 187 20.64 3.08 4.01
C LEU A 187 21.98 3.19 4.77
N LYS A 188 22.87 4.04 4.30
CA LYS A 188 24.18 4.33 4.94
C LYS A 188 24.06 5.30 6.13
N GLY A 189 22.93 5.95 6.29
CA GLY A 189 22.63 6.89 7.35
C GLY A 189 21.14 7.18 7.46
N PRO A 190 20.71 7.84 8.55
CA PRO A 190 19.29 8.07 8.77
C PRO A 190 18.69 9.06 7.76
N LEU A 191 17.44 8.81 7.42
CA LEU A 191 16.60 9.76 6.68
C LEU A 191 16.31 11.01 7.53
N ALA A 192 15.81 12.06 6.89
CA ALA A 192 15.38 13.27 7.60
C ALA A 192 14.37 12.94 8.71
N ASN A 193 14.60 13.46 9.92
CA ASN A 193 13.82 13.22 11.13
C ASN A 193 13.87 11.76 11.67
N ALA A 194 14.90 10.99 11.27
CA ALA A 194 15.20 9.67 11.80
C ALA A 194 16.52 9.68 12.60
N GLY A 195 17.04 8.51 12.96
CA GLY A 195 18.34 8.36 13.61
C GLY A 195 18.30 8.27 15.13
N ALA A 196 17.12 8.18 15.72
CA ALA A 196 16.98 7.91 17.15
C ALA A 196 17.58 6.53 17.51
N MET A 197 18.21 6.44 18.68
CA MET A 197 18.65 5.16 19.22
C MET A 197 17.45 4.27 19.48
N ASN A 198 17.54 3.02 19.09
CA ASN A 198 16.50 2.02 19.34
C ASN A 198 16.84 1.20 20.58
N ALA A 199 16.16 1.48 21.69
CA ALA A 199 16.42 0.84 22.97
C ALA A 199 16.05 -0.66 23.01
N ALA A 200 15.31 -1.16 22.01
CA ALA A 200 15.00 -2.58 21.91
C ALA A 200 16.12 -3.40 21.25
N CYS A 201 17.16 -2.75 20.72
CA CYS A 201 18.28 -3.46 20.10
C CYS A 201 19.05 -4.26 21.15
N PRO A 202 19.35 -5.54 20.88
CA PRO A 202 20.20 -6.35 21.76
C PRO A 202 21.66 -5.85 21.74
N ASP A 203 22.40 -6.09 22.82
CA ASP A 203 23.79 -5.65 22.96
C ASP A 203 24.74 -6.29 21.94
N HIS A 204 24.37 -7.45 21.40
CA HIS A 204 25.14 -8.20 20.40
C HIS A 204 24.27 -8.59 19.23
N ALA A 205 24.42 -7.85 18.17
CA ALA A 205 23.46 -7.91 17.10
C ALA A 205 24.05 -8.42 15.81
N THR A 206 23.89 -9.70 15.59
CA THR A 206 23.87 -10.28 14.25
C THR A 206 22.55 -11.03 14.11
N ALA A 207 21.74 -10.65 13.15
CA ALA A 207 20.57 -11.45 12.81
C ALA A 207 21.02 -12.80 12.20
N PRO A 208 20.23 -13.86 12.34
CA PRO A 208 20.50 -15.12 11.65
C PRO A 208 20.68 -14.92 10.14
N ARG A 209 21.60 -15.67 9.54
CA ARG A 209 21.77 -15.63 8.09
C ARG A 209 20.51 -16.25 7.44
N ASP A 210 19.87 -15.49 6.60
CA ASP A 210 18.86 -15.97 5.67
C ASP A 210 19.53 -16.22 4.30
N PRO A 211 19.54 -17.46 3.77
CA PRO A 211 20.15 -17.77 2.48
C PRO A 211 19.21 -17.50 1.29
N HIS A 212 17.95 -17.15 1.54
CA HIS A 212 16.94 -16.85 0.53
C HIS A 212 17.16 -15.47 -0.10
N GLU A 213 16.30 -15.11 -1.04
CA GLU A 213 16.28 -13.78 -1.67
C GLU A 213 15.73 -12.69 -0.76
N ASN A 214 15.00 -13.03 0.31
CA ASN A 214 14.35 -12.09 1.22
C ASN A 214 15.29 -10.96 1.71
N PRO A 215 16.54 -11.22 2.16
CA PRO A 215 17.44 -10.15 2.58
C PRO A 215 17.84 -9.18 1.47
N ARG A 216 17.53 -9.49 0.23
CA ARG A 216 17.85 -8.66 -0.94
C ARG A 216 16.70 -7.75 -1.35
N SER A 217 15.55 -7.84 -0.70
CA SER A 217 14.33 -7.09 -1.01
C SER A 217 14.60 -5.59 -1.16
N THR A 218 14.08 -5.03 -2.26
CA THR A 218 14.05 -3.58 -2.49
C THR A 218 12.88 -3.00 -1.71
N GLY A 219 13.19 -2.39 -0.58
CA GLY A 219 12.20 -1.73 0.27
C GLY A 219 12.09 -0.24 -0.03
N VAL A 220 10.90 0.33 0.17
CA VAL A 220 10.63 1.75 -0.04
C VAL A 220 9.86 2.36 1.12
N VAL A 221 10.19 3.60 1.48
CA VAL A 221 9.34 4.47 2.28
C VAL A 221 8.72 5.53 1.38
N VAL A 222 7.39 5.62 1.42
CA VAL A 222 6.62 6.61 0.66
C VAL A 222 6.13 7.70 1.60
N ARG A 223 6.42 8.96 1.25
CA ARG A 223 6.00 10.15 2.00
C ARG A 223 5.09 11.01 1.14
N TYR A 224 3.97 11.41 1.70
CA TYR A 224 3.06 12.36 1.10
C TYR A 224 2.70 13.45 2.12
N GLY A 225 3.38 14.58 2.06
CA GLY A 225 3.33 15.56 3.14
C GLY A 225 3.78 14.94 4.46
N GLU A 226 2.88 14.94 5.46
CA GLU A 226 3.14 14.34 6.77
C GLU A 226 2.87 12.82 6.84
N PHE A 227 2.15 12.26 5.87
CA PHE A 227 1.86 10.81 5.83
C PHE A 227 3.09 10.00 5.41
N ARG A 228 3.29 8.85 6.07
CA ARG A 228 4.40 7.91 5.83
C ARG A 228 3.92 6.47 5.76
N PHE A 229 4.26 5.82 4.67
CA PHE A 229 4.01 4.39 4.44
C PHE A 229 5.34 3.66 4.21
N LEU A 230 5.52 2.50 4.82
CA LEU A 230 6.70 1.66 4.66
C LEU A 230 6.30 0.28 4.11
N ASP A 231 6.95 -0.08 3.01
CA ASP A 231 6.92 -1.41 2.41
C ASP A 231 8.37 -1.85 2.16
N VAL A 232 8.77 -2.94 2.79
CA VAL A 232 10.13 -3.49 2.64
C VAL A 232 10.12 -4.89 2.01
N GLY A 233 9.00 -5.29 1.41
CA GLY A 233 8.84 -6.64 0.87
C GLY A 233 9.08 -7.69 1.95
N ASP A 234 9.83 -8.70 1.60
CA ASP A 234 10.20 -9.79 2.52
C ASP A 234 11.55 -9.58 3.22
N LEU A 235 11.96 -8.33 3.41
CA LEU A 235 13.25 -8.03 4.01
C LEU A 235 13.40 -8.67 5.38
N THR A 236 14.40 -9.53 5.51
CA THR A 236 14.73 -10.31 6.73
C THR A 236 16.21 -10.19 7.10
N GLY A 237 16.56 -10.81 8.19
CA GLY A 237 17.95 -11.01 8.59
C GLY A 237 18.73 -9.73 8.84
N GLN A 238 20.02 -9.73 8.51
CA GLN A 238 20.92 -8.62 8.80
C GLN A 238 20.52 -7.30 8.12
N PRO A 239 20.02 -7.24 6.85
CA PRO A 239 19.57 -5.99 6.26
C PRO A 239 18.41 -5.35 7.00
N LEU A 240 17.39 -6.11 7.41
CA LEU A 240 16.29 -5.57 8.24
C LEU A 240 16.81 -5.04 9.56
N PHE A 241 17.71 -5.80 10.21
CA PHE A 241 18.34 -5.39 11.46
C PHE A 241 19.12 -4.07 11.30
N ASN A 242 19.90 -3.91 10.23
CA ASN A 242 20.70 -2.71 9.97
C ASN A 242 19.83 -1.44 9.79
N LEU A 243 18.59 -1.56 9.35
CA LEU A 243 17.67 -0.42 9.22
C LEU A 243 17.16 0.09 10.57
N VAL A 244 17.17 -0.77 11.60
CA VAL A 244 16.54 -0.47 12.90
C VAL A 244 17.53 -0.40 14.06
N CYS A 245 18.73 -0.99 13.93
CA CYS A 245 19.73 -1.11 15.00
C CYS A 245 21.11 -0.63 14.57
N PRO A 246 21.89 0.02 15.46
CA PRO A 246 21.46 0.53 16.78
C PRO A 246 20.58 1.77 16.69
N LYS A 247 20.44 2.35 15.50
CA LYS A 247 19.63 3.53 15.21
C LYS A 247 18.54 3.19 14.21
N ASN A 248 17.36 3.74 14.43
CA ASN A 248 16.31 3.70 13.43
C ASN A 248 16.66 4.62 12.27
N LEU A 249 16.99 4.07 11.09
CA LEU A 249 17.41 4.83 9.92
C LEU A 249 16.23 5.41 9.12
N ILE A 250 15.00 4.91 9.32
CA ILE A 250 13.80 5.31 8.57
C ILE A 250 12.96 6.32 9.35
N GLY A 251 12.87 6.18 10.66
CA GLY A 251 11.97 6.91 11.54
C GLY A 251 10.61 6.21 11.72
N PRO A 252 9.73 6.78 12.56
CA PRO A 252 8.37 6.26 12.73
C PRO A 252 7.55 6.41 11.45
N VAL A 253 6.56 5.52 11.25
CA VAL A 253 5.66 5.54 10.09
C VAL A 253 4.19 5.48 10.51
N ASP A 254 3.29 6.01 9.68
CA ASP A 254 1.85 5.88 9.92
C ASP A 254 1.39 4.46 9.64
N VAL A 255 1.82 3.92 8.52
CA VAL A 255 1.41 2.59 8.07
C VAL A 255 2.62 1.74 7.71
N TYR A 256 2.65 0.54 8.23
CA TYR A 256 3.66 -0.46 7.93
C TYR A 256 3.00 -1.69 7.30
N LEU A 257 3.37 -2.01 6.06
CA LEU A 257 3.11 -3.34 5.51
C LEU A 257 4.09 -4.30 6.17
N VAL A 258 3.58 -5.19 6.99
CA VAL A 258 4.44 -6.08 7.80
C VAL A 258 5.22 -6.98 6.87
N ALA A 259 6.55 -6.92 6.99
CA ALA A 259 7.45 -7.64 6.10
C ALA A 259 7.17 -9.15 6.08
N HIS A 260 7.55 -9.80 4.98
CA HIS A 260 7.50 -11.26 4.81
C HIS A 260 6.14 -11.85 5.20
N HIS A 261 5.05 -11.19 4.76
CA HIS A 261 3.65 -11.58 5.01
C HIS A 261 3.33 -11.79 6.50
N GLY A 262 4.13 -11.21 7.41
CA GLY A 262 4.02 -11.45 8.84
C GLY A 262 4.52 -12.83 9.27
N GLY A 263 5.55 -13.34 8.61
CA GLY A 263 6.26 -14.56 9.02
C GLY A 263 6.91 -14.43 10.41
N PRO A 264 7.34 -15.54 11.01
CA PRO A 264 7.89 -15.53 12.38
C PRO A 264 9.25 -14.83 12.50
N ASP A 265 9.97 -14.70 11.40
CA ASP A 265 11.32 -14.13 11.30
C ASP A 265 11.34 -12.60 11.25
N VAL A 266 10.19 -11.94 11.14
CA VAL A 266 10.05 -10.49 11.15
C VAL A 266 9.38 -9.94 12.41
N SER A 267 8.95 -10.81 13.31
CA SER A 267 8.31 -10.46 14.58
C SER A 267 9.30 -10.06 15.68
N VAL A 268 10.38 -9.39 15.29
CA VAL A 268 11.44 -9.00 16.22
C VAL A 268 11.10 -7.67 16.88
N PRO A 269 11.20 -7.57 18.22
CA PRO A 269 10.81 -6.39 18.98
C PRO A 269 11.48 -5.10 18.52
N GLU A 270 12.73 -5.15 18.08
CA GLU A 270 13.49 -3.99 17.60
C GLU A 270 12.88 -3.38 16.33
N THR A 271 12.30 -4.18 15.44
CA THR A 271 11.66 -3.70 14.21
C THR A 271 10.41 -2.86 14.54
N PHE A 272 9.51 -3.41 15.33
CA PHE A 272 8.31 -2.71 15.74
C PHE A 272 8.58 -1.51 16.64
N ALA A 273 9.58 -1.62 17.54
CA ALA A 273 10.02 -0.50 18.39
C ALA A 273 10.63 0.65 17.57
N ALA A 274 11.27 0.35 16.43
CA ALA A 274 11.82 1.35 15.53
C ALA A 274 10.73 2.05 14.71
N PHE A 275 9.92 1.28 13.99
CA PHE A 275 8.96 1.85 13.05
C PHE A 275 7.73 2.44 13.74
N LYS A 276 7.35 1.94 14.91
CA LYS A 276 6.22 2.43 15.73
C LYS A 276 4.97 2.73 14.91
N PRO A 277 4.50 1.80 14.08
CA PRO A 277 3.38 2.06 13.19
C PRO A 277 2.13 2.39 13.99
N ARG A 278 1.28 3.26 13.43
CA ARG A 278 -0.08 3.48 13.92
C ARG A 278 -1.02 2.40 13.40
N VAL A 279 -0.79 2.00 12.16
CA VAL A 279 -1.55 0.93 11.50
C VAL A 279 -0.56 -0.07 10.90
N ALA A 280 -0.80 -1.34 11.16
CA ALA A 280 -0.13 -2.45 10.48
C ALA A 280 -1.06 -3.05 9.43
N ILE A 281 -0.49 -3.44 8.29
CA ILE A 281 -1.20 -4.21 7.26
C ILE A 281 -0.50 -5.56 7.14
N MET A 282 -1.30 -6.63 7.13
CA MET A 282 -0.83 -8.00 6.95
C MET A 282 -1.26 -8.51 5.58
N ASN A 283 -0.32 -8.72 4.68
CA ASN A 283 -0.56 -9.32 3.36
C ASN A 283 -0.44 -10.86 3.39
N ASN A 284 -0.96 -11.45 4.44
CA ASN A 284 -1.00 -12.90 4.63
C ASN A 284 -2.08 -13.57 3.75
N GLY A 285 -1.88 -14.84 3.43
CA GLY A 285 -2.92 -15.75 2.98
C GLY A 285 -3.57 -16.50 4.16
N LEU A 286 -4.47 -17.43 3.85
CA LEU A 286 -5.12 -18.25 4.87
C LEU A 286 -4.12 -19.13 5.65
N SER A 287 -3.13 -19.68 4.96
CA SER A 287 -2.12 -20.62 5.52
C SER A 287 -0.68 -20.18 5.28
N LYS A 288 -0.44 -19.07 4.55
CA LYS A 288 0.90 -18.55 4.29
C LYS A 288 1.07 -17.17 4.92
N GLY A 289 2.17 -16.94 5.59
CA GLY A 289 2.37 -15.75 6.40
C GLY A 289 1.45 -15.72 7.63
N GLY A 290 1.30 -14.55 8.25
CA GLY A 290 0.40 -14.37 9.38
C GLY A 290 0.71 -15.29 10.56
N ALA A 291 2.00 -15.43 10.90
CA ALA A 291 2.43 -16.29 12.00
C ALA A 291 1.88 -15.79 13.35
N ARG A 292 1.43 -16.73 14.20
CA ARG A 292 0.88 -16.42 15.52
C ARG A 292 1.77 -15.48 16.33
N VAL A 293 3.07 -15.74 16.34
CA VAL A 293 4.05 -14.92 17.10
C VAL A 293 4.08 -13.47 16.60
N THR A 294 3.84 -13.23 15.31
CA THR A 294 3.78 -11.88 14.74
C THR A 294 2.53 -11.15 15.18
N TYR A 295 1.37 -11.81 15.21
CA TYR A 295 0.15 -11.22 15.74
C TYR A 295 0.25 -10.92 17.23
N GLU A 296 0.81 -11.84 18.01
CA GLU A 296 1.06 -11.63 19.44
C GLU A 296 1.98 -10.42 19.67
N ALA A 297 3.02 -10.26 18.84
CA ALA A 297 3.89 -9.08 18.91
C ALA A 297 3.15 -7.79 18.55
N LEU A 298 2.31 -7.79 17.51
CA LEU A 298 1.49 -6.65 17.12
C LEU A 298 0.52 -6.21 18.23
N HIS A 299 -0.13 -7.14 18.92
CA HIS A 299 -1.00 -6.82 20.05
C HIS A 299 -0.30 -6.09 21.21
N HIS A 300 1.03 -6.14 21.27
CA HIS A 300 1.83 -5.51 22.32
C HIS A 300 2.51 -4.21 21.91
N ILE A 301 2.31 -3.73 20.65
CA ILE A 301 2.91 -2.48 20.20
C ILE A 301 2.18 -1.30 20.86
N PRO A 302 2.86 -0.47 21.67
CA PRO A 302 2.27 0.77 22.17
C PRO A 302 1.96 1.70 21.00
N ARG A 303 0.77 2.29 20.93
CA ARG A 303 0.31 3.21 19.90
C ARG A 303 -0.15 2.56 18.58
N LEU A 304 -0.10 1.25 18.42
CA LEU A 304 -0.79 0.61 17.32
C LEU A 304 -2.30 0.82 17.50
N GLU A 305 -2.91 1.49 16.54
CA GLU A 305 -4.35 1.77 16.57
C GLU A 305 -5.12 0.59 15.99
N ASP A 306 -4.60 -0.02 14.90
CA ASP A 306 -5.22 -1.16 14.23
C ASP A 306 -4.21 -2.03 13.49
N THR A 307 -4.62 -3.28 13.28
CA THR A 307 -4.01 -4.20 12.31
C THR A 307 -5.07 -4.70 11.34
N TRP A 308 -4.88 -4.44 10.05
CA TRP A 308 -5.73 -4.93 8.97
C TRP A 308 -5.10 -6.16 8.33
N GLN A 309 -5.89 -7.21 8.09
CA GLN A 309 -5.43 -8.48 7.53
C GLN A 309 -6.08 -8.73 6.17
N LEU A 310 -5.30 -9.20 5.18
CA LEU A 310 -5.89 -9.67 3.93
C LEU A 310 -6.65 -10.98 4.13
N HIS A 311 -6.14 -11.89 4.95
CA HIS A 311 -6.84 -13.14 5.31
C HIS A 311 -6.90 -13.38 6.81
N ALA A 312 -7.92 -14.13 7.24
CA ALA A 312 -7.87 -14.82 8.51
C ALA A 312 -6.73 -15.85 8.47
N SER A 313 -5.76 -15.77 9.38
CA SER A 313 -4.66 -16.72 9.44
C SER A 313 -5.05 -17.96 10.25
N THR A 314 -4.84 -19.14 9.69
CA THR A 314 -5.04 -20.40 10.40
C THR A 314 -3.99 -20.63 11.49
N ASP A 315 -2.76 -20.13 11.29
CA ASP A 315 -1.69 -20.22 12.29
C ASP A 315 -1.90 -19.28 13.46
N ALA A 316 -2.42 -18.07 13.19
CA ALA A 316 -2.75 -17.12 14.25
C ALA A 316 -3.91 -17.57 15.13
N ALA A 317 -4.84 -18.37 14.61
CA ALA A 317 -5.99 -18.88 15.33
C ALA A 317 -6.76 -17.79 16.12
N ASP A 318 -6.75 -17.85 17.45
CA ASP A 318 -7.38 -16.87 18.34
C ASP A 318 -6.60 -15.55 18.48
N ALA A 319 -5.38 -15.47 17.93
CA ALA A 319 -4.60 -14.24 17.86
C ALA A 319 -4.94 -13.36 16.66
N ASN A 320 -5.78 -13.82 15.71
CA ASN A 320 -6.30 -12.97 14.66
C ASN A 320 -6.95 -11.70 15.23
N PHE A 321 -6.83 -10.59 14.51
CA PHE A 321 -7.55 -9.36 14.86
C PHE A 321 -9.06 -9.52 14.60
N PRO A 322 -9.89 -8.59 15.08
CA PRO A 322 -11.34 -8.69 14.92
C PRO A 322 -11.76 -8.88 13.46
N SER A 323 -12.80 -9.68 13.22
CA SER A 323 -13.21 -10.07 11.86
C SER A 323 -13.54 -8.87 10.95
N HIS A 324 -13.93 -7.71 11.48
CA HIS A 324 -14.18 -6.51 10.67
C HIS A 324 -12.89 -5.91 10.09
N ASP A 325 -11.72 -6.21 10.65
CA ASP A 325 -10.41 -5.79 10.16
C ASP A 325 -9.81 -6.79 9.15
N ILE A 326 -10.48 -7.92 8.90
CA ILE A 326 -10.03 -8.96 7.97
C ILE A 326 -10.78 -8.84 6.65
N ALA A 327 -10.06 -8.77 5.53
CA ALA A 327 -10.67 -8.65 4.21
C ALA A 327 -11.27 -9.97 3.72
N ASN A 328 -10.59 -11.10 3.90
CA ASN A 328 -11.05 -12.40 3.45
C ASN A 328 -11.03 -13.40 4.61
N LEU A 329 -12.18 -14.00 4.89
CA LEU A 329 -12.31 -14.97 5.98
C LEU A 329 -11.94 -16.38 5.54
N ASP A 330 -11.95 -16.62 4.23
CA ASP A 330 -11.58 -17.87 3.55
C ASP A 330 -11.11 -17.56 2.11
N GLU A 331 -10.74 -18.59 1.34
CA GLU A 331 -10.23 -18.46 -0.03
C GLU A 331 -11.34 -18.29 -1.09
N SER A 332 -12.60 -18.13 -0.70
CA SER A 332 -13.72 -17.95 -1.64
C SER A 332 -13.89 -16.53 -2.14
N THR A 333 -13.16 -15.57 -1.56
CA THR A 333 -13.24 -14.14 -1.86
C THR A 333 -11.86 -13.54 -2.13
N ALA A 334 -11.83 -12.34 -2.73
CA ALA A 334 -10.61 -11.64 -3.12
C ALA A 334 -10.74 -10.14 -2.84
N TYR A 335 -11.16 -9.80 -1.64
CA TYR A 335 -11.30 -8.41 -1.21
C TYR A 335 -9.94 -7.80 -0.90
N TRP A 336 -9.72 -6.58 -1.37
CA TRP A 336 -8.56 -5.79 -1.00
C TRP A 336 -8.82 -4.92 0.24
N ILE A 337 -7.73 -4.44 0.81
CA ILE A 337 -7.74 -3.32 1.75
C ILE A 337 -7.27 -2.09 0.98
N LYS A 338 -7.99 -0.97 1.08
CA LYS A 338 -7.67 0.28 0.41
C LYS A 338 -7.40 1.38 1.42
N LEU A 339 -6.30 2.08 1.24
CA LEU A 339 -5.95 3.25 2.02
C LEU A 339 -6.01 4.51 1.16
N VAL A 340 -6.51 5.60 1.72
CA VAL A 340 -6.50 6.92 1.09
C VAL A 340 -5.92 7.93 2.07
N ALA A 341 -4.79 8.54 1.71
CA ALA A 341 -4.08 9.51 2.55
C ALA A 341 -4.13 10.92 1.99
N SER A 342 -4.09 11.89 2.89
CA SER A 342 -3.99 13.32 2.62
C SER A 342 -2.61 13.85 3.03
N ALA A 343 -2.18 14.95 2.45
CA ALA A 343 -0.87 15.55 2.73
C ALA A 343 -0.71 16.08 4.17
N ASP A 344 -1.81 16.28 4.89
CA ASP A 344 -1.80 16.66 6.31
C ASP A 344 -1.51 15.50 7.27
N GLY A 345 -1.27 14.28 6.75
CA GLY A 345 -1.02 13.07 7.53
C GLY A 345 -2.28 12.32 7.96
N SER A 346 -3.48 12.87 7.66
CA SER A 346 -4.71 12.11 7.86
C SER A 346 -4.85 11.01 6.79
N PHE A 347 -5.44 9.88 7.16
CA PHE A 347 -5.74 8.83 6.22
C PHE A 347 -6.99 8.04 6.65
N ARG A 348 -7.51 7.26 5.74
CA ARG A 348 -8.61 6.33 6.00
C ARG A 348 -8.36 5.00 5.33
N VAL A 349 -8.84 3.93 5.93
CA VAL A 349 -8.72 2.56 5.44
C VAL A 349 -10.12 1.99 5.20
N LEU A 350 -10.29 1.34 4.05
CA LEU A 350 -11.49 0.61 3.66
C LEU A 350 -11.19 -0.89 3.70
N ASN A 351 -12.03 -1.64 4.38
CA ASN A 351 -12.16 -3.06 4.12
C ASN A 351 -13.22 -3.27 3.04
N GLN A 352 -12.84 -3.75 1.86
CA GLN A 352 -13.76 -3.92 0.74
C GLN A 352 -14.89 -4.90 1.07
N ARG A 353 -14.63 -5.94 1.88
CA ARG A 353 -15.65 -6.94 2.28
C ARG A 353 -16.79 -6.31 3.05
N THR A 354 -16.48 -5.43 4.01
CA THR A 354 -17.51 -4.79 4.84
C THR A 354 -18.06 -3.51 4.23
N GLY A 355 -17.31 -2.87 3.31
CA GLY A 355 -17.61 -1.55 2.77
C GLY A 355 -17.41 -0.40 3.77
N GLU A 356 -16.84 -0.66 4.93
CA GLU A 356 -16.66 0.31 6.00
C GLU A 356 -15.32 1.03 5.90
N TRP A 357 -15.34 2.35 6.16
CA TRP A 357 -14.16 3.20 6.23
C TRP A 357 -13.83 3.54 7.68
N LYS A 358 -12.59 3.33 8.10
CA LYS A 358 -12.06 3.86 9.35
C LYS A 358 -11.11 5.02 9.07
N THR A 359 -11.27 6.12 9.80
CA THR A 359 -10.48 7.35 9.62
C THR A 359 -9.48 7.53 10.75
N TYR A 360 -8.27 7.91 10.41
CA TYR A 360 -7.15 8.21 11.30
C TYR A 360 -6.80 9.68 11.18
N ALA A 361 -6.88 10.41 12.30
CA ALA A 361 -6.59 11.83 12.33
C ALA A 361 -5.09 12.11 12.10
N PRO A 362 -4.71 13.31 11.65
CA PRO A 362 -3.31 13.72 11.62
C PRO A 362 -2.70 13.66 13.03
N HIS A 363 -1.40 13.38 13.11
CA HIS A 363 -0.69 13.46 14.37
C HIS A 363 0.72 14.06 14.15
N SER A 364 1.35 14.53 15.22
CA SER A 364 2.74 14.98 15.23
C SER A 364 3.63 13.87 15.81
N TRP A 365 4.74 13.62 15.17
CA TRP A 365 5.78 12.69 15.64
C TRP A 365 6.57 13.22 16.82
#